data_5c52fa293e26eb7283c3571b8f24ff01
#
_entry.id   5c52fa293e26eb7283c3571b8f24ff01
#
_cell.length_a   1.000
_cell.length_b   1.000
_cell.length_c   1.000
_cell.angle_alpha   90.00
_cell.angle_beta   90.00
_cell.angle_gamma   90.00
#
_symmetry.space_group_name_H-M   'P 1'
#
loop_
_entity.id
_entity.type
_entity.pdbx_description
1 polymer ?
#
loop_
_entity_poly.entity_id
_entity_poly.type
_entity_poly.pdbx_seq_one_letter_code
_entity_poly.pdbx_strand_id
1 'polypeptide(L)'
;MPTRIEQSAPRTLAEVDLTPRGPVHPSPVDWRDQIFYQLLPDRFSDEGEDQCPLYDPTKSGQYQAEDKAAWMRAGTRFVGGTIRGIQSKLDYLQGLGVTTLWLNPPWKQRADLETYHGYGIQNFLEIDPRFGTRQDLRDLVDAAHSRGMYVILDVIFNHSGNNFFYVHDETGSPRDSMPYRAAPRYAIHGWRSATGQSVPVPRTPEDGVWPVEFQNPEWYTRVGQLSQWAAGYQEDSLNPDADYCCGDFYDLKELNLHREDVLRALIQVYQYWIAVTDCDGFRVDAVKHVPITQARRFCIALHEYAQAIGKDNF
;
A
#
# COMPACT_ATOMS: atom_id res chain seq x y z
N MET A 1 -16.43 0.66 -26.06
CA MET A 1 -15.51 -0.34 -25.48
C MET A 1 -15.57 -0.12 -23.99
N PRO A 2 -15.52 -1.16 -23.13
CA PRO A 2 -15.43 -0.94 -21.69
C PRO A 2 -14.20 -0.07 -21.43
N THR A 3 -14.31 0.84 -20.45
CA THR A 3 -13.18 1.64 -20.06
C THR A 3 -12.09 0.70 -19.52
N ARG A 4 -10.82 1.07 -19.71
CA ARG A 4 -9.66 0.27 -19.36
C ARG A 4 -9.63 -0.23 -17.90
N ILE A 5 -10.29 0.49 -17.01
CA ILE A 5 -10.42 0.17 -15.57
C ILE A 5 -11.49 -0.89 -15.29
N GLU A 6 -12.46 -1.08 -16.15
CA GLU A 6 -13.48 -2.12 -16.02
C GLU A 6 -12.96 -3.53 -16.36
N GLN A 7 -11.77 -3.61 -16.96
CA GLN A 7 -11.09 -4.90 -17.18
C GLN A 7 -10.50 -5.42 -15.86
N SER A 8 -10.26 -6.73 -15.77
CA SER A 8 -9.52 -7.30 -14.64
C SER A 8 -8.13 -6.66 -14.51
N ALA A 9 -7.61 -6.58 -13.29
CA ALA A 9 -6.24 -6.09 -13.07
C ALA A 9 -5.23 -6.90 -13.88
N PRO A 10 -4.17 -6.25 -14.41
CA PRO A 10 -3.08 -6.97 -15.06
C PRO A 10 -2.49 -8.01 -14.11
N ARG A 11 -2.24 -9.21 -14.61
CA ARG A 11 -1.65 -10.30 -13.85
C ARG A 11 -0.15 -10.42 -14.04
N THR A 12 0.37 -9.81 -15.09
CA THR A 12 1.78 -9.72 -15.44
C THR A 12 2.17 -8.27 -15.75
N LEU A 13 3.42 -7.94 -15.62
CA LEU A 13 3.93 -6.62 -16.01
C LEU A 13 3.82 -6.39 -17.53
N ALA A 14 3.85 -7.45 -18.32
CA ALA A 14 3.68 -7.36 -19.78
C ALA A 14 2.26 -6.90 -20.20
N GLU A 15 1.26 -7.10 -19.35
CA GLU A 15 -0.12 -6.63 -19.58
C GLU A 15 -0.35 -5.18 -19.17
N VAL A 16 0.62 -4.56 -18.49
CA VAL A 16 0.52 -3.18 -18.01
C VAL A 16 0.60 -2.22 -19.20
N ASP A 17 -0.45 -1.44 -19.37
CA ASP A 17 -0.51 -0.38 -20.37
C ASP A 17 -0.33 0.99 -19.68
N LEU A 18 0.69 1.72 -20.07
CA LEU A 18 1.06 3.03 -19.53
C LEU A 18 0.46 4.20 -20.30
N THR A 19 -0.43 3.95 -21.27
CA THR A 19 -1.08 5.03 -22.01
C THR A 19 -2.07 5.76 -21.09
N PRO A 20 -1.98 7.09 -20.90
CA PRO A 20 -2.94 7.84 -20.15
C PRO A 20 -4.36 7.66 -20.68
N ARG A 21 -5.35 7.71 -19.81
CA ARG A 21 -6.77 7.56 -20.16
C ARG A 21 -7.34 8.69 -21.04
N GLY A 22 -6.64 9.84 -21.06
CA GLY A 22 -7.05 11.05 -21.75
C GLY A 22 -6.11 12.21 -21.40
N PRO A 23 -6.53 13.46 -21.67
CA PRO A 23 -5.81 14.63 -21.16
C PRO A 23 -5.68 14.54 -19.65
N VAL A 24 -4.49 14.82 -19.15
CA VAL A 24 -4.21 14.82 -17.71
C VAL A 24 -4.61 16.13 -17.07
N HIS A 25 -4.98 16.11 -15.79
CA HIS A 25 -5.20 17.31 -15.00
C HIS A 25 -3.84 18.01 -14.76
N PRO A 26 -3.75 19.34 -14.92
CA PRO A 26 -2.51 20.07 -14.68
C PRO A 26 -2.03 19.91 -13.24
N SER A 27 -0.73 19.72 -13.07
CA SER A 27 -0.10 19.75 -11.74
C SER A 27 -0.26 21.14 -11.07
N PRO A 28 -0.20 21.24 -9.74
CA PRO A 28 -0.18 22.53 -9.06
C PRO A 28 1.06 23.32 -9.46
N VAL A 29 0.94 24.63 -9.52
CA VAL A 29 2.07 25.52 -9.82
C VAL A 29 3.15 25.40 -8.74
N ASP A 30 2.74 25.31 -7.48
CA ASP A 30 3.64 25.11 -6.35
C ASP A 30 2.96 24.26 -5.27
N TRP A 31 3.60 23.16 -4.90
CA TRP A 31 3.12 22.30 -3.83
C TRP A 31 3.12 22.95 -2.45
N ARG A 32 3.92 24.00 -2.24
CA ARG A 32 3.97 24.77 -0.97
C ARG A 32 2.69 25.59 -0.73
N ASP A 33 1.92 25.85 -1.77
CA ASP A 33 0.64 26.57 -1.67
C ASP A 33 -0.53 25.62 -1.35
N GLN A 34 -0.28 24.31 -1.26
CA GLN A 34 -1.33 23.32 -1.05
C GLN A 34 -1.52 23.00 0.45
N ILE A 35 -2.78 22.80 0.82
CA ILE A 35 -3.20 22.34 2.16
C ILE A 35 -3.52 20.86 2.08
N PHE A 36 -2.66 20.04 2.69
CA PHE A 36 -2.76 18.60 2.67
C PHE A 36 -3.65 18.07 3.79
N TYR A 37 -4.50 17.12 3.46
CA TYR A 37 -5.26 16.34 4.43
C TYR A 37 -4.97 14.84 4.21
N GLN A 38 -4.27 14.24 5.17
CA GLN A 38 -4.01 12.79 5.15
C GLN A 38 -5.19 12.03 5.74
N LEU A 39 -5.58 10.94 5.11
CA LEU A 39 -6.63 10.06 5.60
C LEU A 39 -6.35 8.59 5.28
N LEU A 40 -6.84 7.72 6.19
CA LEU A 40 -6.92 6.28 5.95
C LEU A 40 -8.29 5.97 5.35
N PRO A 41 -8.39 5.34 4.17
CA PRO A 41 -9.68 4.99 3.56
C PRO A 41 -10.59 4.26 4.53
N ASP A 42 -10.07 3.23 5.23
CA ASP A 42 -10.82 2.43 6.20
C ASP A 42 -11.48 3.22 7.32
N ARG A 43 -10.90 4.38 7.70
CA ARG A 43 -11.27 5.12 8.91
C ARG A 43 -12.06 6.38 8.67
N PHE A 44 -12.26 6.77 7.41
CA PHE A 44 -12.76 8.10 7.11
C PHE A 44 -14.28 8.14 6.95
N SER A 45 -14.86 7.37 6.03
CA SER A 45 -16.31 7.34 5.78
C SER A 45 -16.71 6.05 5.06
N ASP A 46 -17.87 5.50 5.44
CA ASP A 46 -18.52 4.37 4.78
C ASP A 46 -19.81 4.78 4.02
N GLU A 47 -20.06 6.08 3.89
CA GLU A 47 -21.32 6.68 3.37
C GLU A 47 -22.55 6.44 4.29
N GLY A 48 -22.37 5.81 5.43
CA GLY A 48 -23.44 5.39 6.34
C GLY A 48 -23.61 6.26 7.59
N GLU A 49 -22.94 7.41 7.68
CA GLU A 49 -22.92 8.24 8.89
C GLU A 49 -24.32 8.69 9.34
N ASP A 50 -25.21 8.96 8.41
CA ASP A 50 -26.60 9.36 8.72
C ASP A 50 -27.39 8.25 9.44
N GLN A 51 -26.92 7.01 9.34
CA GLN A 51 -27.51 5.84 10.01
C GLN A 51 -26.88 5.60 11.39
N CYS A 52 -25.77 6.26 11.68
CA CYS A 52 -25.11 6.12 12.97
C CYS A 52 -25.85 6.95 14.03
N PRO A 53 -26.14 6.38 15.22
CA PRO A 53 -26.74 7.14 16.30
C PRO A 53 -25.77 8.25 16.74
N LEU A 54 -26.30 9.46 16.93
CA LEU A 54 -25.52 10.55 17.49
C LEU A 54 -25.05 10.18 18.91
N TYR A 55 -23.83 10.58 19.24
CA TYR A 55 -23.32 10.40 20.58
C TYR A 55 -24.21 11.12 21.60
N ASP A 56 -24.73 10.36 22.57
CA ASP A 56 -25.52 10.86 23.67
C ASP A 56 -24.70 10.76 24.97
N PRO A 57 -24.18 11.87 25.50
CA PRO A 57 -23.33 11.85 26.71
C PRO A 57 -24.08 11.38 27.95
N THR A 58 -25.43 11.37 27.93
CA THR A 58 -26.24 10.88 29.05
C THR A 58 -26.35 9.36 29.11
N LYS A 59 -26.01 8.68 28.01
CA LYS A 59 -25.98 7.22 27.87
C LYS A 59 -24.55 6.69 27.98
N SER A 60 -23.79 7.16 28.94
CA SER A 60 -22.43 6.69 29.20
C SER A 60 -22.44 5.15 29.38
N GLY A 61 -21.59 4.46 28.64
CA GLY A 61 -21.51 3.00 28.60
C GLY A 61 -22.07 2.35 27.35
N GLN A 62 -23.00 2.99 26.61
CA GLN A 62 -23.56 2.44 25.38
C GLN A 62 -22.50 2.33 24.25
N TYR A 63 -21.50 3.20 24.28
CA TYR A 63 -20.43 3.29 23.27
C TYR A 63 -19.05 2.88 23.83
N GLN A 64 -19.01 2.31 25.03
CA GLN A 64 -17.76 1.86 25.64
C GLN A 64 -17.51 0.40 25.31
N ALA A 65 -16.26 0.07 24.97
CA ALA A 65 -15.84 -1.31 24.92
C ALA A 65 -15.94 -1.97 26.31
N GLU A 66 -16.24 -3.26 26.35
CA GLU A 66 -16.41 -4.02 27.58
C GLU A 66 -15.17 -3.91 28.50
N ASP A 67 -13.99 -3.88 27.92
CA ASP A 67 -12.73 -3.71 28.63
C ASP A 67 -11.65 -3.07 27.72
N LYS A 68 -10.47 -2.77 28.31
CA LYS A 68 -9.33 -2.20 27.59
C LYS A 68 -8.87 -3.10 26.43
N ALA A 69 -8.89 -4.42 26.59
CA ALA A 69 -8.46 -5.35 25.54
C ALA A 69 -9.44 -5.36 24.38
N ALA A 70 -10.75 -5.29 24.62
CA ALA A 70 -11.77 -5.13 23.59
C ALA A 70 -11.59 -3.80 22.82
N TRP A 71 -11.33 -2.71 23.54
CA TRP A 71 -11.04 -1.40 22.94
C TRP A 71 -9.79 -1.42 22.05
N MET A 72 -8.70 -2.01 22.54
CA MET A 72 -7.46 -2.15 21.77
C MET A 72 -7.68 -3.00 20.50
N ARG A 73 -8.43 -4.12 20.62
CA ARG A 73 -8.73 -4.99 19.46
C ARG A 73 -9.59 -4.27 18.42
N ALA A 74 -10.52 -3.42 18.82
CA ALA A 74 -11.36 -2.66 17.90
C ALA A 74 -10.51 -1.75 17.00
N GLY A 75 -9.42 -1.16 17.53
CA GLY A 75 -8.51 -0.31 16.79
C GLY A 75 -7.64 -1.03 15.74
N THR A 76 -7.53 -2.36 15.81
CA THR A 76 -6.66 -3.17 14.93
C THR A 76 -7.41 -3.88 13.80
N ARG A 77 -8.70 -3.65 13.63
CA ARG A 77 -9.55 -4.29 12.61
C ARG A 77 -9.98 -3.29 11.55
N PHE A 78 -10.40 -3.80 10.41
CA PHE A 78 -11.12 -3.00 9.41
C PHE A 78 -12.41 -2.45 10.02
N VAL A 79 -12.72 -1.18 9.74
CA VAL A 79 -13.90 -0.46 10.23
C VAL A 79 -14.93 -0.27 9.12
N GLY A 80 -14.48 -0.25 7.84
CA GLY A 80 -15.35 -0.27 6.69
C GLY A 80 -15.45 1.03 5.90
N GLY A 81 -14.58 2.00 6.17
CA GLY A 81 -14.48 3.18 5.31
C GLY A 81 -14.05 2.82 3.89
N THR A 82 -14.51 3.59 2.90
CA THR A 82 -14.33 3.30 1.48
C THR A 82 -13.86 4.51 0.68
N ILE A 83 -13.35 4.26 -0.53
CA ILE A 83 -12.99 5.32 -1.49
C ILE A 83 -14.24 6.15 -1.86
N ARG A 84 -15.40 5.50 -2.03
CA ARG A 84 -16.67 6.20 -2.29
C ARG A 84 -17.10 7.05 -1.10
N GLY A 85 -16.88 6.54 0.12
CA GLY A 85 -17.08 7.31 1.34
C GLY A 85 -16.24 8.59 1.36
N ILE A 86 -14.97 8.52 0.96
CA ILE A 86 -14.13 9.70 0.81
C ILE A 86 -14.70 10.66 -0.24
N GLN A 87 -15.10 10.13 -1.39
CA GLN A 87 -15.69 10.93 -2.47
C GLN A 87 -16.96 11.67 -2.02
N SER A 88 -17.79 11.05 -1.19
CA SER A 88 -19.01 11.66 -0.64
C SER A 88 -18.75 12.85 0.28
N LYS A 89 -17.52 12.98 0.80
CA LYS A 89 -17.10 14.04 1.74
C LYS A 89 -16.22 15.12 1.11
N LEU A 90 -16.04 15.14 -0.20
CA LEU A 90 -15.20 16.13 -0.86
C LEU A 90 -15.66 17.58 -0.61
N ASP A 91 -16.96 17.84 -0.57
CA ASP A 91 -17.48 19.18 -0.28
C ASP A 91 -17.17 19.62 1.17
N TYR A 92 -17.23 18.68 2.13
CA TYR A 92 -16.81 18.91 3.50
C TYR A 92 -15.31 19.25 3.58
N LEU A 93 -14.46 18.47 2.91
CA LEU A 93 -13.01 18.69 2.89
C LEU A 93 -12.65 20.01 2.22
N GLN A 94 -13.31 20.34 1.09
CA GLN A 94 -13.14 21.63 0.44
C GLN A 94 -13.57 22.78 1.36
N GLY A 95 -14.67 22.62 2.09
CA GLY A 95 -15.16 23.60 3.07
C GLY A 95 -14.20 23.83 4.25
N LEU A 96 -13.34 22.85 4.59
CA LEU A 96 -12.25 22.99 5.53
C LEU A 96 -11.03 23.74 4.94
N GLY A 97 -11.02 24.03 3.64
CA GLY A 97 -9.89 24.64 2.95
C GLY A 97 -8.84 23.64 2.47
N VAL A 98 -9.13 22.34 2.47
CA VAL A 98 -8.23 21.31 1.93
C VAL A 98 -8.13 21.46 0.42
N THR A 99 -6.91 21.45 -0.10
CA THR A 99 -6.65 21.51 -1.55
C THR A 99 -5.97 20.25 -2.07
N THR A 100 -5.45 19.41 -1.20
CA THR A 100 -4.80 18.14 -1.60
C THR A 100 -5.15 17.02 -0.62
N LEU A 101 -5.64 15.91 -1.16
CA LEU A 101 -5.85 14.68 -0.40
C LEU A 101 -4.60 13.82 -0.46
N TRP A 102 -4.15 13.34 0.69
CA TRP A 102 -3.15 12.27 0.78
C TRP A 102 -3.84 11.00 1.28
N LEU A 103 -3.99 10.03 0.38
CA LEU A 103 -4.61 8.76 0.69
C LEU A 103 -3.55 7.76 1.16
N ASN A 104 -3.74 7.16 2.33
CA ASN A 104 -2.99 5.97 2.71
C ASN A 104 -3.16 4.86 1.66
N PRO A 105 -2.24 3.89 1.58
CA PRO A 105 -2.20 2.95 0.47
C PRO A 105 -3.52 2.19 0.28
N PRO A 106 -4.20 2.36 -0.87
CA PRO A 106 -5.46 1.67 -1.14
C PRO A 106 -5.27 0.30 -1.79
N TRP A 107 -4.03 -0.14 -1.96
CA TRP A 107 -3.65 -1.35 -2.70
C TRP A 107 -4.18 -2.61 -2.06
N LYS A 108 -4.43 -3.64 -2.87
CA LYS A 108 -4.99 -4.90 -2.38
C LYS A 108 -4.08 -5.53 -1.33
N GLN A 109 -4.69 -5.78 -0.19
CA GLN A 109 -4.10 -6.42 0.98
C GLN A 109 -4.50 -7.90 1.03
N ARG A 110 -3.89 -8.64 1.91
CA ARG A 110 -4.28 -10.02 2.17
C ARG A 110 -5.63 -10.10 2.88
N ALA A 111 -6.47 -11.05 2.43
CA ALA A 111 -7.80 -11.27 3.03
C ALA A 111 -7.73 -11.93 4.43
N ASP A 112 -6.65 -12.65 4.71
CA ASP A 112 -6.43 -13.37 5.96
C ASP A 112 -5.73 -12.52 7.05
N LEU A 113 -5.41 -11.24 6.75
CA LEU A 113 -4.73 -10.33 7.68
C LEU A 113 -5.48 -9.00 7.84
N GLU A 114 -5.41 -8.43 9.03
CA GLU A 114 -6.04 -7.15 9.40
C GLU A 114 -5.12 -5.95 9.07
N THR A 115 -4.69 -5.83 7.82
CA THR A 115 -3.80 -4.76 7.35
C THR A 115 -4.57 -3.52 6.87
N TYR A 116 -5.55 -3.04 7.67
CA TYR A 116 -6.43 -1.90 7.36
C TYR A 116 -5.68 -0.61 6.97
N HIS A 117 -4.43 -0.49 7.39
CA HIS A 117 -3.57 0.66 7.13
C HIS A 117 -3.02 0.71 5.69
N GLY A 118 -3.12 -0.39 4.93
CA GLY A 118 -2.74 -0.46 3.52
C GLY A 118 -1.28 -0.82 3.21
N TYR A 119 -0.40 -0.95 4.23
CA TYR A 119 1.03 -1.15 4.01
C TYR A 119 1.45 -2.60 3.74
N GLY A 120 0.54 -3.58 3.77
CA GLY A 120 0.83 -4.99 3.53
C GLY A 120 0.42 -5.47 2.14
N ILE A 121 0.92 -4.86 1.07
CA ILE A 121 0.47 -5.09 -0.31
C ILE A 121 0.57 -6.57 -0.72
N GLN A 122 -0.54 -7.11 -1.21
CA GLN A 122 -0.65 -8.42 -1.84
C GLN A 122 -0.66 -8.30 -3.37
N ASN A 123 -1.36 -7.30 -3.92
CA ASN A 123 -1.37 -7.03 -5.35
C ASN A 123 -1.09 -5.54 -5.61
N PHE A 124 0.00 -5.27 -6.30
CA PHE A 124 0.45 -3.92 -6.62
C PHE A 124 -0.35 -3.24 -7.73
N LEU A 125 -1.19 -3.98 -8.46
CA LEU A 125 -1.99 -3.48 -9.60
C LEU A 125 -3.50 -3.52 -9.35
N GLU A 126 -3.93 -3.76 -8.09
CA GLU A 126 -5.35 -3.83 -7.73
C GLU A 126 -5.62 -3.02 -6.45
N ILE A 127 -6.83 -2.52 -6.33
CA ILE A 127 -7.36 -1.88 -5.12
C ILE A 127 -7.90 -2.95 -4.18
N ASP A 128 -7.78 -2.73 -2.88
CA ASP A 128 -8.39 -3.62 -1.89
C ASP A 128 -9.91 -3.57 -2.03
N PRO A 129 -10.59 -4.72 -2.20
CA PRO A 129 -12.03 -4.75 -2.40
C PRO A 129 -12.82 -4.22 -1.19
N ARG A 130 -12.20 -4.15 0.00
CA ARG A 130 -12.80 -3.52 1.18
C ARG A 130 -12.84 -2.00 1.06
N PHE A 131 -11.92 -1.40 0.31
CA PHE A 131 -11.90 0.04 0.05
C PHE A 131 -12.67 0.44 -1.20
N GLY A 132 -12.81 -0.45 -2.17
CA GLY A 132 -13.49 -0.20 -3.44
C GLY A 132 -12.80 -0.85 -4.64
N THR A 133 -12.92 -0.20 -5.77
CA THR A 133 -12.39 -0.64 -7.06
C THR A 133 -11.41 0.39 -7.64
N ARG A 134 -10.67 -0.01 -8.68
CA ARG A 134 -9.84 0.92 -9.47
C ARG A 134 -10.68 2.04 -10.10
N GLN A 135 -11.94 1.74 -10.46
CA GLN A 135 -12.88 2.75 -10.97
C GLN A 135 -13.25 3.75 -9.88
N ASP A 136 -13.54 3.29 -8.66
CA ASP A 136 -13.86 4.19 -7.54
C ASP A 136 -12.69 5.15 -7.24
N LEU A 137 -11.43 4.67 -7.31
CA LEU A 137 -10.27 5.54 -7.12
C LEU A 137 -10.16 6.59 -8.23
N ARG A 138 -10.40 6.21 -9.48
CA ARG A 138 -10.43 7.13 -10.61
C ARG A 138 -11.52 8.16 -10.46
N ASP A 139 -12.73 7.73 -10.08
CA ASP A 139 -13.88 8.61 -9.91
C ASP A 139 -13.64 9.60 -8.75
N LEU A 140 -12.96 9.17 -7.69
CA LEU A 140 -12.52 10.06 -6.60
C LEU A 140 -11.57 11.14 -7.12
N VAL A 141 -10.55 10.75 -7.91
CA VAL A 141 -9.58 11.71 -8.48
C VAL A 141 -10.29 12.71 -9.40
N ASP A 142 -11.16 12.23 -10.30
CA ASP A 142 -11.94 13.11 -11.18
C ASP A 142 -12.85 14.07 -10.41
N ALA A 143 -13.49 13.58 -9.35
CA ALA A 143 -14.34 14.39 -8.50
C ALA A 143 -13.55 15.43 -7.69
N ALA A 144 -12.33 15.10 -7.25
CA ALA A 144 -11.42 16.04 -6.60
C ALA A 144 -10.96 17.14 -7.58
N HIS A 145 -10.50 16.75 -8.77
CA HIS A 145 -10.10 17.67 -9.84
C HIS A 145 -11.20 18.66 -10.22
N SER A 146 -12.45 18.18 -10.32
CA SER A 146 -13.61 19.05 -10.62
C SER A 146 -13.86 20.14 -9.57
N ARG A 147 -13.29 19.97 -8.37
CA ARG A 147 -13.34 20.92 -7.25
C ARG A 147 -12.07 21.73 -7.08
N GLY A 148 -11.10 21.60 -7.99
CA GLY A 148 -9.77 22.21 -7.88
C GLY A 148 -8.91 21.63 -6.76
N MET A 149 -9.17 20.37 -6.39
CA MET A 149 -8.39 19.63 -5.39
C MET A 149 -7.49 18.62 -6.09
N TYR A 150 -6.33 18.36 -5.50
CA TYR A 150 -5.36 17.35 -5.95
C TYR A 150 -5.43 16.06 -5.12
N VAL A 151 -4.93 14.97 -5.66
CA VAL A 151 -4.86 13.68 -4.96
C VAL A 151 -3.46 13.10 -5.08
N ILE A 152 -2.81 12.90 -3.94
CA ILE A 152 -1.55 12.14 -3.87
C ILE A 152 -1.82 10.78 -3.22
N LEU A 153 -1.13 9.75 -3.71
CA LEU A 153 -1.27 8.39 -3.22
C LEU A 153 -0.03 7.99 -2.41
N ASP A 154 -0.25 7.27 -1.33
CA ASP A 154 0.84 6.67 -0.57
C ASP A 154 1.34 5.40 -1.28
N VAL A 155 2.63 5.35 -1.56
CA VAL A 155 3.24 4.26 -2.34
C VAL A 155 4.36 3.59 -1.57
N ILE A 156 4.41 2.27 -1.69
CA ILE A 156 5.42 1.44 -1.03
C ILE A 156 6.23 0.73 -2.10
N PHE A 157 7.53 1.01 -2.18
CA PHE A 157 8.44 0.30 -3.08
C PHE A 157 9.56 -0.45 -2.35
N ASN A 158 9.61 -0.34 -1.03
CA ASN A 158 10.57 -1.06 -0.18
C ASN A 158 10.18 -2.52 0.03
N HIS A 159 8.90 -2.82 0.22
CA HIS A 159 8.43 -4.14 0.64
C HIS A 159 7.07 -4.50 0.04
N SER A 160 6.74 -5.77 0.13
CA SER A 160 5.36 -6.30 -0.03
C SER A 160 4.80 -6.73 1.32
N GLY A 161 3.55 -7.15 1.34
CA GLY A 161 2.93 -7.75 2.52
C GLY A 161 3.57 -9.08 2.93
N ASN A 162 3.02 -9.70 3.97
CA ASN A 162 3.42 -11.04 4.42
C ASN A 162 2.92 -12.12 3.45
N ASN A 163 3.51 -12.17 2.25
CA ASN A 163 3.04 -12.93 1.10
C ASN A 163 3.69 -14.32 0.96
N PHE A 164 4.70 -14.63 1.78
CA PHE A 164 5.34 -15.93 1.80
C PHE A 164 5.85 -16.29 3.20
N PHE A 165 6.13 -17.57 3.38
CA PHE A 165 6.73 -18.11 4.61
C PHE A 165 8.19 -18.45 4.38
N TYR A 166 9.01 -18.19 5.39
CA TYR A 166 10.37 -18.70 5.47
C TYR A 166 10.40 -20.17 5.91
N VAL A 167 11.47 -20.86 5.57
CA VAL A 167 11.80 -22.17 6.16
C VAL A 167 12.50 -21.92 7.50
N HIS A 168 11.96 -22.48 8.58
CA HIS A 168 12.65 -22.49 9.87
C HIS A 168 13.84 -23.44 9.81
N ASP A 169 15.03 -22.96 10.14
CA ASP A 169 16.30 -23.70 9.93
C ASP A 169 16.33 -25.07 10.64
N GLU A 170 15.82 -25.17 11.87
CA GLU A 170 15.89 -26.41 12.65
C GLU A 170 14.74 -27.37 12.36
N THR A 171 13.54 -26.86 12.10
CA THR A 171 12.33 -27.70 11.99
C THR A 171 11.83 -27.89 10.58
N GLY A 172 12.31 -27.08 9.63
CA GLY A 172 11.81 -27.04 8.28
C GLY A 172 10.37 -26.49 8.14
N SER A 173 9.75 -26.06 9.26
CA SER A 173 8.36 -25.57 9.25
C SER A 173 8.24 -24.14 8.70
N PRO A 174 7.04 -23.76 8.19
CA PRO A 174 6.81 -22.40 7.73
C PRO A 174 6.83 -21.38 8.86
N ARG A 175 7.43 -20.20 8.62
CA ARG A 175 7.49 -19.06 9.53
C ARG A 175 7.19 -17.75 8.81
N ASP A 176 6.40 -16.90 9.42
CA ASP A 176 6.08 -15.57 8.90
C ASP A 176 7.31 -14.66 8.91
N SER A 177 8.12 -14.73 9.96
CA SER A 177 9.35 -13.96 10.09
C SER A 177 10.48 -14.79 10.68
N MET A 178 11.71 -14.38 10.41
CA MET A 178 12.94 -14.98 10.94
C MET A 178 13.83 -13.89 11.52
N PRO A 179 14.69 -14.20 12.50
CA PRO A 179 15.68 -13.26 12.99
C PRO A 179 16.59 -12.75 11.86
N TYR A 180 17.09 -11.51 11.98
CA TYR A 180 18.04 -10.99 11.00
C TYR A 180 19.32 -11.82 10.92
N ARG A 181 19.76 -12.10 9.69
CA ARG A 181 21.10 -12.63 9.38
C ARG A 181 21.54 -12.18 8.00
N ALA A 182 22.77 -11.64 7.89
CA ALA A 182 23.29 -11.18 6.60
C ALA A 182 23.49 -12.32 5.60
N ALA A 183 23.88 -13.52 6.08
CA ALA A 183 24.12 -14.71 5.26
C ALA A 183 24.08 -15.99 6.14
N PRO A 184 23.72 -17.17 5.54
CA PRO A 184 23.09 -17.33 4.24
C PRO A 184 21.64 -16.80 4.23
N ARG A 185 21.12 -16.42 3.06
CA ARG A 185 19.71 -16.01 2.92
C ARG A 185 18.76 -17.14 3.28
N TYR A 186 17.61 -16.79 3.86
CA TYR A 186 16.57 -17.78 4.17
C TYR A 186 15.94 -18.33 2.90
N ALA A 187 15.61 -19.61 2.94
CA ALA A 187 14.77 -20.23 1.91
C ALA A 187 13.31 -19.87 2.12
N ILE A 188 12.55 -19.75 1.03
CA ILE A 188 11.09 -19.63 1.07
C ILE A 188 10.51 -21.04 1.17
N HIS A 189 9.67 -21.27 2.19
CA HIS A 189 8.93 -22.53 2.37
C HIS A 189 7.78 -22.63 1.35
N GLY A 190 7.12 -21.50 1.10
CA GLY A 190 6.01 -21.42 0.17
C GLY A 190 5.34 -20.05 0.23
N TRP A 191 4.49 -19.79 -0.74
CA TRP A 191 3.66 -18.59 -0.81
C TRP A 191 2.46 -18.71 0.12
N ARG A 192 2.01 -17.59 0.65
CA ARG A 192 0.84 -17.56 1.52
C ARG A 192 -0.43 -17.67 0.69
N SER A 193 -1.28 -18.66 0.99
CA SER A 193 -2.59 -18.84 0.34
C SER A 193 -3.64 -17.88 0.88
N ALA A 194 -4.80 -17.82 0.25
CA ALA A 194 -5.97 -17.07 0.70
C ALA A 194 -6.39 -17.38 2.15
N THR A 195 -6.06 -18.57 2.65
CA THR A 195 -6.41 -19.03 4.01
C THR A 195 -5.23 -19.00 4.97
N GLY A 196 -4.13 -18.31 4.61
CA GLY A 196 -2.94 -18.22 5.46
C GLY A 196 -2.08 -19.47 5.51
N GLN A 197 -2.28 -20.44 4.60
CA GLN A 197 -1.47 -21.65 4.51
C GLN A 197 -0.30 -21.47 3.54
N SER A 198 0.79 -22.22 3.77
CA SER A 198 1.90 -22.24 2.84
C SER A 198 1.61 -23.15 1.65
N VAL A 199 1.70 -22.62 0.43
CA VAL A 199 1.55 -23.35 -0.83
C VAL A 199 2.80 -23.18 -1.70
N PRO A 200 3.24 -24.23 -2.41
CA PRO A 200 4.47 -24.14 -3.20
C PRO A 200 4.33 -23.20 -4.41
N VAL A 201 3.12 -23.04 -4.94
CA VAL A 201 2.82 -22.19 -6.09
C VAL A 201 1.46 -21.52 -5.88
N PRO A 202 1.35 -20.20 -6.06
CA PRO A 202 0.08 -19.49 -6.08
C PRO A 202 -0.83 -20.03 -7.21
N ARG A 203 -2.09 -20.30 -6.89
CA ARG A 203 -3.07 -20.87 -7.83
C ARG A 203 -4.22 -19.92 -8.12
N THR A 204 -4.52 -19.05 -7.18
CA THR A 204 -5.61 -18.09 -7.29
C THR A 204 -5.08 -16.66 -7.14
N PRO A 205 -5.84 -15.62 -7.54
CA PRO A 205 -5.46 -14.24 -7.35
C PRO A 205 -5.31 -13.82 -5.88
N GLU A 206 -5.78 -14.67 -4.96
CA GLU A 206 -5.70 -14.44 -3.50
C GLU A 206 -4.43 -15.07 -2.90
N ASP A 207 -3.72 -15.93 -3.65
CA ASP A 207 -2.49 -16.57 -3.18
C ASP A 207 -1.27 -15.72 -3.55
N GLY A 208 -0.26 -15.74 -2.70
CA GLY A 208 1.04 -15.09 -2.96
C GLY A 208 0.94 -13.59 -3.15
N VAL A 209 1.69 -13.07 -4.10
CA VAL A 209 1.80 -11.65 -4.44
C VAL A 209 1.64 -11.44 -5.95
N TRP A 210 1.09 -10.31 -6.35
CA TRP A 210 0.85 -10.00 -7.77
C TRP A 210 1.35 -8.59 -8.13
N PRO A 211 1.74 -8.33 -9.40
CA PRO A 211 1.77 -9.26 -10.55
C PRO A 211 2.75 -10.42 -10.37
N VAL A 212 2.66 -11.44 -11.26
CA VAL A 212 3.33 -12.74 -11.12
C VAL A 212 4.85 -12.64 -10.99
N GLU A 213 5.48 -11.63 -11.58
CA GLU A 213 6.92 -11.41 -11.50
C GLU A 213 7.40 -11.25 -10.05
N PHE A 214 6.56 -10.70 -9.16
CA PHE A 214 6.86 -10.59 -7.73
C PHE A 214 6.86 -11.95 -6.99
N GLN A 215 6.43 -13.02 -7.65
CA GLN A 215 6.52 -14.38 -7.11
C GLN A 215 7.91 -15.01 -7.33
N ASN A 216 8.90 -14.23 -7.73
CA ASN A 216 10.28 -14.68 -7.82
C ASN A 216 10.98 -14.51 -6.46
N PRO A 217 11.42 -15.60 -5.78
CA PRO A 217 12.13 -15.53 -4.51
C PRO A 217 13.37 -14.64 -4.53
N GLU A 218 14.06 -14.56 -5.68
CA GLU A 218 15.27 -13.74 -5.81
C GLU A 218 14.98 -12.22 -5.83
N TRP A 219 13.71 -11.83 -5.90
CA TRP A 219 13.28 -10.44 -5.80
C TRP A 219 13.21 -9.94 -4.35
N TYR A 220 13.47 -10.80 -3.38
CA TYR A 220 13.44 -10.47 -1.96
C TYR A 220 14.82 -10.62 -1.33
N THR A 221 15.12 -9.81 -0.31
CA THR A 221 16.40 -9.85 0.40
C THR A 221 16.56 -11.13 1.20
N ARG A 222 15.49 -11.60 1.85
CA ARG A 222 15.40 -12.85 2.60
C ARG A 222 16.46 -12.98 3.70
N VAL A 223 16.72 -11.90 4.39
CA VAL A 223 17.68 -11.84 5.51
C VAL A 223 16.99 -11.79 6.88
N GLY A 224 15.66 -11.89 6.91
CA GLY A 224 14.86 -11.81 8.13
C GLY A 224 14.56 -10.36 8.56
N GLN A 225 14.00 -10.21 9.75
CA GLN A 225 13.46 -8.94 10.22
C GLN A 225 14.52 -8.03 10.85
N LEU A 226 14.41 -6.72 10.61
CA LEU A 226 15.30 -5.69 11.16
C LEU A 226 15.12 -5.47 12.66
N SER A 227 13.94 -5.77 13.23
CA SER A 227 13.64 -5.53 14.64
C SER A 227 14.13 -6.66 15.53
N GLN A 228 14.49 -6.34 16.78
CA GLN A 228 14.94 -7.29 17.80
C GLN A 228 13.81 -7.85 18.68
N TRP A 229 12.58 -7.82 18.22
CA TRP A 229 11.38 -8.24 18.99
C TRP A 229 11.50 -9.62 19.67
N ALA A 230 12.22 -10.55 19.04
CA ALA A 230 12.39 -11.90 19.56
C ALA A 230 13.30 -12.00 20.82
N ALA A 231 13.99 -10.93 21.19
CA ALA A 231 14.99 -10.93 22.25
C ALA A 231 14.59 -10.13 23.51
N GLY A 232 13.33 -9.68 23.63
CA GLY A 232 12.85 -8.93 24.79
C GLY A 232 13.29 -7.46 24.85
N TYR A 233 13.69 -6.90 23.72
CA TYR A 233 14.02 -5.49 23.59
C TYR A 233 12.75 -4.62 23.43
N GLN A 234 12.88 -3.32 23.76
CA GLN A 234 11.78 -2.36 23.61
C GLN A 234 11.38 -2.19 22.14
N GLU A 235 10.12 -1.87 21.90
CA GLU A 235 9.39 -1.88 20.62
C GLU A 235 10.05 -1.22 19.41
N ASP A 236 11.07 -0.38 19.58
CA ASP A 236 11.71 0.38 18.51
C ASP A 236 13.21 0.11 18.34
N SER A 237 13.76 -0.92 18.98
CA SER A 237 15.18 -1.21 18.82
C SER A 237 15.45 -2.03 17.56
N LEU A 238 16.08 -1.41 16.59
CA LEU A 238 16.64 -2.11 15.45
C LEU A 238 17.84 -2.95 15.87
N ASN A 239 18.02 -4.11 15.23
CA ASN A 239 19.22 -4.90 15.44
C ASN A 239 20.45 -4.07 15.03
N PRO A 240 21.43 -3.80 15.93
CA PRO A 240 22.59 -2.96 15.61
C PRO A 240 23.47 -3.55 14.50
N ASP A 241 23.38 -4.86 14.24
CA ASP A 241 24.13 -5.54 13.19
C ASP A 241 23.38 -5.59 11.86
N ALA A 242 22.14 -5.07 11.80
CA ALA A 242 21.32 -5.10 10.59
C ALA A 242 21.67 -3.93 9.66
N ASP A 243 21.75 -4.23 8.36
CA ASP A 243 21.73 -3.21 7.34
C ASP A 243 20.30 -2.67 7.21
N TYR A 244 20.10 -1.38 7.45
CA TYR A 244 18.80 -0.72 7.40
C TYR A 244 18.12 -0.79 6.03
N CYS A 245 18.89 -1.01 4.97
CA CYS A 245 18.40 -1.14 3.62
C CYS A 245 18.31 -2.60 3.16
N CYS A 246 18.41 -3.54 4.08
CA CYS A 246 18.35 -4.96 3.81
C CYS A 246 17.70 -5.70 4.98
N GLY A 247 16.42 -5.93 4.93
CA GLY A 247 15.70 -6.73 5.92
C GLY A 247 14.21 -6.41 6.03
N ASP A 248 13.46 -7.40 6.45
CA ASP A 248 12.01 -7.32 6.58
C ASP A 248 11.61 -6.31 7.66
N PHE A 249 10.59 -5.54 7.37
CA PHE A 249 9.95 -4.65 8.33
C PHE A 249 8.86 -5.43 9.07
N TYR A 250 9.17 -5.97 10.24
CA TYR A 250 8.35 -6.98 10.94
C TYR A 250 8.18 -8.25 10.11
N ASP A 251 6.97 -8.55 9.66
CA ASP A 251 6.65 -9.66 8.76
C ASP A 251 6.46 -9.24 7.29
N LEU A 252 6.57 -7.93 6.98
CA LEU A 252 6.53 -7.40 5.62
C LEU A 252 7.81 -7.77 4.88
N LYS A 253 7.66 -8.27 3.66
CA LYS A 253 8.75 -8.88 2.88
C LYS A 253 9.49 -7.85 2.05
N GLU A 254 10.75 -7.58 2.42
CA GLU A 254 11.56 -6.60 1.74
C GLU A 254 11.96 -7.02 0.33
N LEU A 255 11.74 -6.11 -0.62
CA LEU A 255 12.13 -6.26 -2.01
C LEU A 255 13.63 -5.95 -2.19
N ASN A 256 14.31 -6.75 -2.98
CA ASN A 256 15.73 -6.57 -3.26
C ASN A 256 15.95 -5.47 -4.31
N LEU A 257 15.94 -4.22 -3.88
CA LEU A 257 16.09 -3.05 -4.75
C LEU A 257 17.48 -2.91 -5.38
N HIS A 258 18.47 -3.71 -4.97
CA HIS A 258 19.75 -3.80 -5.67
C HIS A 258 19.61 -4.49 -7.04
N ARG A 259 18.52 -5.22 -7.27
CA ARG A 259 18.20 -5.82 -8.57
C ARG A 259 17.51 -4.81 -9.47
N GLU A 260 18.06 -4.68 -10.66
CA GLU A 260 17.54 -3.78 -11.69
C GLU A 260 16.13 -4.13 -12.16
N ASP A 261 15.83 -5.43 -12.28
CA ASP A 261 14.52 -5.93 -12.70
C ASP A 261 13.42 -5.61 -11.66
N VAL A 262 13.73 -5.68 -10.36
CA VAL A 262 12.81 -5.30 -9.28
C VAL A 262 12.49 -3.81 -9.32
N LEU A 263 13.52 -2.97 -9.43
CA LEU A 263 13.32 -1.52 -9.48
C LEU A 263 12.49 -1.10 -10.70
N ARG A 264 12.75 -1.68 -11.88
CA ARG A 264 11.98 -1.42 -13.10
C ARG A 264 10.53 -1.86 -12.97
N ALA A 265 10.29 -3.02 -12.36
CA ALA A 265 8.94 -3.52 -12.11
C ALA A 265 8.13 -2.54 -11.26
N LEU A 266 8.71 -2.05 -10.18
CA LEU A 266 8.06 -1.08 -9.29
C LEU A 266 7.82 0.27 -9.98
N ILE A 267 8.78 0.76 -10.76
CA ILE A 267 8.61 1.97 -11.58
C ILE A 267 7.39 1.78 -12.50
N GLN A 268 7.31 0.66 -13.23
CA GLN A 268 6.21 0.37 -14.15
C GLN A 268 4.85 0.29 -13.42
N VAL A 269 4.81 -0.33 -12.25
CA VAL A 269 3.61 -0.39 -11.39
C VAL A 269 3.10 1.02 -11.06
N TYR A 270 3.98 1.92 -10.62
CA TYR A 270 3.54 3.24 -10.20
C TYR A 270 3.29 4.21 -11.36
N GLN A 271 3.98 4.05 -12.49
CA GLN A 271 3.60 4.70 -13.75
C GLN A 271 2.20 4.28 -14.22
N TYR A 272 1.85 2.99 -14.05
CA TYR A 272 0.50 2.50 -14.33
C TYR A 272 -0.55 3.24 -13.49
N TRP A 273 -0.31 3.46 -12.20
CA TRP A 273 -1.27 4.18 -11.36
C TRP A 273 -1.43 5.64 -11.77
N ILE A 274 -0.36 6.32 -12.19
CA ILE A 274 -0.48 7.66 -12.79
C ILE A 274 -1.36 7.60 -14.06
N ALA A 275 -1.08 6.67 -14.96
CA ALA A 275 -1.81 6.53 -16.23
C ALA A 275 -3.29 6.24 -16.04
N VAL A 276 -3.63 5.39 -15.06
CA VAL A 276 -4.99 4.89 -14.83
C VAL A 276 -5.83 5.88 -14.05
N THR A 277 -5.27 6.55 -13.04
CA THR A 277 -6.02 7.39 -12.10
C THR A 277 -5.91 8.87 -12.38
N ASP A 278 -4.84 9.31 -13.05
CA ASP A 278 -4.48 10.73 -13.20
C ASP A 278 -4.16 11.42 -11.85
N CYS A 279 -3.68 10.66 -10.84
CA CYS A 279 -3.25 11.22 -9.57
C CYS A 279 -2.12 12.24 -9.75
N ASP A 280 -1.93 13.13 -8.78
CA ASP A 280 -1.11 14.33 -8.93
C ASP A 280 0.27 14.22 -8.29
N GLY A 281 0.49 13.17 -7.50
CA GLY A 281 1.77 12.93 -6.84
C GLY A 281 1.76 11.66 -6.01
N PHE A 282 2.94 11.33 -5.48
CA PHE A 282 3.11 10.23 -4.54
C PHE A 282 3.79 10.68 -3.25
N ARG A 283 3.31 10.14 -2.14
CA ARG A 283 4.08 10.09 -0.90
C ARG A 283 4.74 8.73 -0.82
N VAL A 284 6.05 8.70 -0.73
CA VAL A 284 6.84 7.46 -0.74
C VAL A 284 7.10 7.01 0.69
N ASP A 285 6.57 5.80 1.01
CA ASP A 285 6.77 5.19 2.33
C ASP A 285 8.15 4.54 2.47
N ALA A 286 8.57 4.37 3.73
CA ALA A 286 9.75 3.62 4.13
C ALA A 286 11.07 4.02 3.42
N VAL A 287 11.17 5.24 2.89
CA VAL A 287 12.34 5.72 2.14
C VAL A 287 13.65 5.65 2.95
N LYS A 288 13.56 5.66 4.30
CA LYS A 288 14.69 5.45 5.21
C LYS A 288 15.36 4.09 5.01
N HIS A 289 14.58 3.10 4.58
CA HIS A 289 15.03 1.72 4.37
C HIS A 289 15.39 1.42 2.91
N VAL A 290 15.48 2.45 2.07
CA VAL A 290 15.78 2.32 0.65
C VAL A 290 17.15 2.92 0.36
N PRO A 291 18.02 2.23 -0.39
CA PRO A 291 19.28 2.81 -0.84
C PRO A 291 19.03 4.11 -1.62
N ILE A 292 19.71 5.19 -1.24
CA ILE A 292 19.48 6.54 -1.79
C ILE A 292 19.55 6.60 -3.32
N THR A 293 20.43 5.82 -3.91
CA THR A 293 20.56 5.73 -5.37
C THR A 293 19.28 5.17 -6.00
N GLN A 294 18.68 4.16 -5.40
CA GLN A 294 17.46 3.54 -5.90
C GLN A 294 16.24 4.46 -5.71
N ALA A 295 16.18 5.15 -4.56
CA ALA A 295 15.15 6.17 -4.33
C ALA A 295 15.20 7.28 -5.40
N ARG A 296 16.40 7.79 -5.71
CA ARG A 296 16.60 8.79 -6.77
C ARG A 296 16.15 8.28 -8.13
N ARG A 297 16.56 7.08 -8.51
CA ARG A 297 16.20 6.47 -9.82
C ARG A 297 14.69 6.25 -9.94
N PHE A 298 14.06 5.79 -8.87
CA PHE A 298 12.61 5.64 -8.80
C PHE A 298 11.90 6.97 -9.01
N CYS A 299 12.25 8.01 -8.24
CA CYS A 299 11.64 9.33 -8.37
C CYS A 299 11.88 9.94 -9.75
N ILE A 300 13.11 9.88 -10.29
CA ILE A 300 13.43 10.41 -11.62
C ILE A 300 12.54 9.75 -12.69
N ALA A 301 12.43 8.43 -12.69
CA ALA A 301 11.64 7.72 -13.70
C ALA A 301 10.14 8.04 -13.63
N LEU A 302 9.61 8.31 -12.43
CA LEU A 302 8.22 8.73 -12.27
C LEU A 302 8.02 10.17 -12.74
N HIS A 303 8.92 11.08 -12.40
CA HIS A 303 8.86 12.47 -12.87
C HIS A 303 9.00 12.55 -14.40
N GLU A 304 9.94 11.81 -14.99
CA GLU A 304 10.11 11.77 -16.46
C GLU A 304 8.84 11.27 -17.16
N TYR A 305 8.22 10.21 -16.62
CA TYR A 305 6.95 9.71 -17.14
C TYR A 305 5.82 10.74 -17.00
N ALA A 306 5.66 11.31 -15.81
CA ALA A 306 4.63 12.30 -15.52
C ALA A 306 4.77 13.54 -16.44
N GLN A 307 5.99 14.04 -16.59
CA GLN A 307 6.29 15.16 -17.48
C GLN A 307 5.98 14.81 -18.94
N ALA A 308 6.33 13.60 -19.39
CA ALA A 308 6.07 13.15 -20.77
C ALA A 308 4.57 13.11 -21.11
N ILE A 309 3.69 12.93 -20.13
CA ILE A 309 2.23 12.94 -20.30
C ILE A 309 1.58 14.29 -20.01
N GLY A 310 2.35 15.31 -19.58
CA GLY A 310 1.89 16.68 -19.35
C GLY A 310 1.66 17.06 -17.87
N LYS A 311 2.15 16.27 -16.91
CA LYS A 311 2.17 16.62 -15.48
C LYS A 311 3.57 17.16 -15.11
N ASP A 312 3.77 18.46 -15.29
CA ASP A 312 5.09 19.08 -15.20
C ASP A 312 5.64 19.20 -13.76
N ASN A 313 4.79 19.13 -12.76
CA ASN A 313 5.14 19.30 -11.34
C ASN A 313 4.53 18.16 -10.49
N PHE A 314 4.71 16.92 -10.97
CA PHE A 314 4.23 15.71 -10.27
C PHE A 314 5.00 15.48 -8.96
#